data_738b74a24d2b15944f8d977183f80bca
#
_entry.id   738b74a24d2b15944f8d977183f80bca
#
_cell.length_a   1.000
_cell.length_b   1.000
_cell.length_c   1.000
_cell.angle_alpha   90.00
_cell.angle_beta   90.00
_cell.angle_gamma   90.00
#
_symmetry.space_group_name_H-M   'P 1'
#
loop_
_entity.id
_entity.type
_entity.pdbx_description
1 polymer ?
#
loop_
_entity_poly.entity_id
_entity_poly.type
_entity_poly.pdbx_seq_one_letter_code
_entity_poly.pdbx_strand_id
1 'polypeptide(L)'
;MNPTAMCNPSSSSSSSGSSSSTKAWIVHGVAVAAAVAAAYLYLTRPAKFRSRVVGIIPARFASSRFQGKPLVRILGKPMIQRTWERAKMATTLDQVVVATDDEKIAECCRGFGAAVIMTSESCQNGTERCNEALQKLEKKYDVVVNIQGDEPLIEPEVIDGIVRALQATPDAVFSTAVTSLKPEDAFDPNRVKCVVDTRGYAVYFSRGLIPYNKSGKVNPHFPYLLHLGIQSYDTKFLKIYPELPPTPLQLEEDLEQLKVLENGYKMKVIKVDHEAHGVDTPEDVEKIEQFMRERNFL
;
A
#
# COMPACT_ATOMS: atom_id res chain seq x y z
N MET A 1 58.70 -86.93 10.01
CA MET A 1 60.15 -86.73 9.77
C MET A 1 60.35 -85.26 9.45
N ASN A 2 60.99 -84.62 10.41
CA ASN A 2 61.63 -83.33 10.26
C ASN A 2 62.74 -83.42 9.19
N PRO A 3 63.42 -82.33 8.74
CA PRO A 3 63.62 -81.01 9.35
C PRO A 3 63.82 -79.80 8.38
N THR A 4 63.93 -78.62 8.97
CA THR A 4 64.93 -77.52 8.83
C THR A 4 64.96 -76.75 7.50
N ALA A 5 65.23 -75.50 7.41
CA ALA A 5 65.78 -74.43 8.28
C ALA A 5 65.69 -73.08 7.60
N MET A 6 65.63 -72.02 8.41
CA MET A 6 66.38 -70.75 8.35
C MET A 6 66.42 -69.94 7.02
N CYS A 7 66.00 -68.70 6.99
CA CYS A 7 66.87 -67.53 7.21
C CYS A 7 66.10 -66.25 6.99
N ASN A 8 66.15 -65.32 7.92
CA ASN A 8 65.96 -63.87 7.71
C ASN A 8 67.22 -63.27 7.06
N PRO A 9 67.23 -62.11 6.39
CA PRO A 9 67.06 -60.83 7.05
C PRO A 9 66.44 -59.67 6.23
N SER A 10 65.91 -58.76 7.00
CA SER A 10 65.94 -57.27 6.88
C SER A 10 65.99 -56.60 5.53
N SER A 11 65.02 -55.66 5.28
CA SER A 11 65.35 -54.24 5.12
C SER A 11 64.06 -53.38 4.93
N SER A 12 63.96 -52.45 5.81
CA SER A 12 63.46 -51.08 5.67
C SER A 12 62.90 -50.61 4.31
N SER A 13 61.70 -50.08 4.33
CA SER A 13 61.41 -48.84 3.60
C SER A 13 60.13 -48.19 4.11
N SER A 14 60.28 -47.12 4.81
CA SER A 14 59.60 -45.82 4.76
C SER A 14 58.13 -45.77 4.41
N SER A 15 57.28 -45.46 5.37
CA SER A 15 55.99 -44.87 5.33
C SER A 15 56.03 -43.42 4.81
N SER A 16 55.50 -43.15 3.65
CA SER A 16 55.18 -41.82 3.23
C SER A 16 53.96 -41.92 2.35
N GLY A 17 52.79 -41.47 2.87
CA GLY A 17 51.59 -41.48 2.03
C GLY A 17 50.25 -41.26 2.77
N SER A 18 50.20 -40.40 3.79
CA SER A 18 48.96 -40.17 4.51
C SER A 18 48.51 -38.67 4.61
N SER A 19 49.22 -37.76 3.94
CA SER A 19 48.94 -36.32 4.12
C SER A 19 48.08 -35.66 3.01
N SER A 20 47.86 -36.31 1.89
CA SER A 20 47.07 -35.72 0.77
C SER A 20 45.57 -35.96 0.91
N SER A 21 45.17 -37.09 1.49
CA SER A 21 43.77 -37.45 1.69
C SER A 21 43.04 -36.53 2.70
N THR A 22 43.72 -36.27 3.83
CA THR A 22 43.15 -35.40 4.89
C THR A 22 42.92 -33.95 4.42
N LYS A 23 43.86 -33.41 3.63
CA LYS A 23 43.71 -32.07 3.04
C LYS A 23 42.54 -31.99 2.04
N ALA A 24 42.33 -33.03 1.24
CA ALA A 24 41.19 -33.08 0.31
C ALA A 24 39.85 -33.11 1.04
N TRP A 25 39.72 -33.87 2.13
CA TRP A 25 38.49 -33.92 2.93
C TRP A 25 38.19 -32.57 3.64
N ILE A 26 39.21 -31.88 4.12
CA ILE A 26 39.08 -30.56 4.75
C ILE A 26 38.61 -29.52 3.72
N VAL A 27 39.17 -29.51 2.51
CA VAL A 27 38.77 -28.58 1.43
C VAL A 27 37.35 -28.84 0.99
N HIS A 28 36.91 -30.10 0.84
CA HIS A 28 35.52 -30.43 0.48
C HIS A 28 34.56 -30.06 1.60
N GLY A 29 34.91 -30.29 2.87
CA GLY A 29 34.10 -29.90 4.02
C GLY A 29 33.88 -28.40 4.11
N VAL A 30 34.93 -27.60 3.88
CA VAL A 30 34.83 -26.12 3.86
C VAL A 30 34.00 -25.64 2.68
N ALA A 31 34.14 -26.23 1.48
CA ALA A 31 33.35 -25.86 0.31
C ALA A 31 31.86 -26.18 0.49
N VAL A 32 31.50 -27.31 1.07
CA VAL A 32 30.12 -27.67 1.39
C VAL A 32 29.54 -26.74 2.45
N ALA A 33 30.28 -26.44 3.53
CA ALA A 33 29.83 -25.51 4.55
C ALA A 33 29.60 -24.08 3.99
N ALA A 34 30.49 -23.62 3.11
CA ALA A 34 30.34 -22.34 2.44
C ALA A 34 29.14 -22.32 1.50
N ALA A 35 28.87 -23.40 0.76
CA ALA A 35 27.73 -23.55 -0.10
C ALA A 35 26.40 -23.56 0.71
N VAL A 36 26.39 -24.29 1.83
CA VAL A 36 25.21 -24.30 2.73
C VAL A 36 24.98 -22.94 3.38
N ALA A 37 26.03 -22.26 3.82
CA ALA A 37 25.93 -20.91 4.36
C ALA A 37 25.45 -19.88 3.29
N ALA A 38 25.96 -19.99 2.06
CA ALA A 38 25.52 -19.16 0.96
C ALA A 38 24.05 -19.43 0.57
N ALA A 39 23.64 -20.70 0.53
CA ALA A 39 22.25 -21.09 0.31
C ALA A 39 21.33 -20.59 1.45
N TYR A 40 21.77 -20.73 2.69
CA TYR A 40 21.05 -20.21 3.85
C TYR A 40 20.90 -18.68 3.77
N LEU A 41 21.97 -17.94 3.49
CA LEU A 41 21.96 -16.49 3.29
C LEU A 41 21.12 -16.08 2.08
N TYR A 42 21.11 -16.88 1.03
CA TYR A 42 20.26 -16.63 -0.15
C TYR A 42 18.78 -16.86 0.17
N LEU A 43 18.44 -17.92 0.89
CA LEU A 43 17.08 -18.27 1.30
C LEU A 43 16.55 -17.35 2.41
N THR A 44 17.43 -16.82 3.25
CA THR A 44 17.08 -15.89 4.34
C THR A 44 17.26 -14.43 3.96
N ARG A 45 17.73 -14.13 2.72
CA ARG A 45 17.67 -12.74 2.24
C ARG A 45 16.22 -12.29 2.36
N PRO A 46 15.90 -11.26 3.17
CA PRO A 46 14.59 -10.66 3.11
C PRO A 46 14.40 -10.27 1.64
N ALA A 47 13.44 -10.89 0.98
CA ALA A 47 13.03 -10.43 -0.34
C ALA A 47 12.89 -8.92 -0.20
N LYS A 48 13.38 -8.12 -1.19
CA LYS A 48 13.08 -6.69 -1.27
C LYS A 48 11.58 -6.58 -1.52
N PHE A 49 10.83 -6.77 -0.43
CA PHE A 49 9.40 -6.91 -0.48
C PHE A 49 8.80 -5.53 -0.54
N ARG A 50 8.16 -5.23 -1.69
CA ARG A 50 7.41 -3.97 -1.86
C ARG A 50 8.21 -2.71 -1.53
N SER A 51 9.44 -2.61 -2.03
CA SER A 51 10.38 -1.53 -1.66
C SER A 51 10.17 -0.24 -2.44
N ARG A 52 9.64 -0.30 -3.66
CA ARG A 52 9.42 0.87 -4.52
C ARG A 52 7.95 1.27 -4.48
N VAL A 53 7.70 2.51 -4.10
CA VAL A 53 6.36 3.02 -3.85
C VAL A 53 6.09 4.27 -4.67
N VAL A 54 4.98 4.31 -5.38
CA VAL A 54 4.50 5.52 -6.07
C VAL A 54 3.17 5.98 -5.48
N GLY A 55 3.07 7.26 -5.15
CA GLY A 55 1.82 7.94 -4.87
C GLY A 55 1.19 8.41 -6.19
N ILE A 56 -0.03 8.05 -6.45
CA ILE A 56 -0.82 8.51 -7.59
C ILE A 56 -2.01 9.28 -7.05
N ILE A 57 -2.19 10.50 -7.52
CA ILE A 57 -3.33 11.37 -7.19
C ILE A 57 -4.26 11.36 -8.42
N PRO A 58 -5.32 10.54 -8.43
CA PRO A 58 -6.30 10.58 -9.51
C PRO A 58 -7.12 11.86 -9.45
N ALA A 59 -7.29 12.53 -10.58
CA ALA A 59 -8.05 13.75 -10.70
C ALA A 59 -8.85 13.75 -12.01
N ARG A 60 -10.15 14.04 -11.93
CA ARG A 60 -11.03 14.21 -13.09
C ARG A 60 -11.72 15.57 -13.03
N PHE A 61 -11.95 16.18 -14.20
CA PHE A 61 -12.67 17.42 -14.27
C PHE A 61 -14.18 17.22 -14.10
N ALA A 62 -14.70 16.16 -14.71
CA ALA A 62 -16.12 15.82 -14.67
C ALA A 62 -16.47 15.22 -13.28
N SER A 63 -17.17 16.02 -12.48
CA SER A 63 -17.78 15.60 -11.22
C SER A 63 -19.22 16.08 -11.21
N SER A 64 -20.16 15.18 -10.89
CA SER A 64 -21.60 15.52 -10.88
C SER A 64 -21.97 16.53 -9.79
N ARG A 65 -21.26 16.50 -8.66
CA ARG A 65 -21.51 17.37 -7.50
C ARG A 65 -20.72 18.67 -7.51
N PHE A 66 -19.50 18.64 -8.02
CA PHE A 66 -18.60 19.79 -7.99
C PHE A 66 -17.64 19.74 -9.19
N GLN A 67 -18.06 20.34 -10.32
CA GLN A 67 -17.27 20.36 -11.55
C GLN A 67 -15.98 21.17 -11.38
N GLY A 68 -14.86 20.64 -11.90
CA GLY A 68 -13.56 21.30 -11.77
C GLY A 68 -12.99 21.32 -10.36
N LYS A 69 -13.54 20.49 -9.46
CA LYS A 69 -13.15 20.36 -8.05
C LYS A 69 -11.64 20.39 -7.80
N PRO A 70 -10.76 19.67 -8.55
CA PRO A 70 -9.31 19.70 -8.29
C PRO A 70 -8.68 21.09 -8.46
N LEU A 71 -9.27 21.96 -9.26
CA LEU A 71 -8.76 23.31 -9.58
C LEU A 71 -9.29 24.39 -8.64
N VAL A 72 -10.22 24.05 -7.77
CA VAL A 72 -10.78 25.00 -6.78
C VAL A 72 -9.66 25.49 -5.87
N ARG A 73 -9.66 26.81 -5.63
CA ARG A 73 -8.62 27.42 -4.80
C ARG A 73 -9.00 27.36 -3.33
N ILE A 74 -8.08 26.90 -2.54
CA ILE A 74 -8.13 26.93 -1.06
C ILE A 74 -6.98 27.82 -0.59
N LEU A 75 -7.29 28.96 0.03
CA LEU A 75 -6.32 30.00 0.39
C LEU A 75 -5.31 30.29 -0.75
N GLY A 76 -5.84 30.53 -1.96
CA GLY A 76 -5.06 30.93 -3.12
C GLY A 76 -4.37 29.82 -3.91
N LYS A 77 -4.22 28.60 -3.38
CA LYS A 77 -3.63 27.46 -4.10
C LYS A 77 -4.71 26.49 -4.61
N PRO A 78 -4.57 25.90 -5.80
CA PRO A 78 -5.45 24.80 -6.24
C PRO A 78 -5.49 23.67 -5.23
N MET A 79 -6.65 23.07 -5.01
CA MET A 79 -6.82 21.96 -4.05
C MET A 79 -5.87 20.79 -4.38
N ILE A 80 -5.76 20.42 -5.64
CA ILE A 80 -4.84 19.35 -6.09
C ILE A 80 -3.39 19.66 -5.78
N GLN A 81 -2.97 20.94 -5.80
CA GLN A 81 -1.62 21.35 -5.42
C GLN A 81 -1.38 21.12 -3.93
N ARG A 82 -2.36 21.43 -3.07
CA ARG A 82 -2.25 21.20 -1.62
C ARG A 82 -2.11 19.72 -1.30
N THR A 83 -2.95 18.89 -1.89
CA THR A 83 -2.85 17.43 -1.75
C THR A 83 -1.48 16.91 -2.23
N TRP A 84 -0.99 17.40 -3.37
CA TRP A 84 0.31 16.99 -3.90
C TRP A 84 1.48 17.43 -2.99
N GLU A 85 1.45 18.68 -2.49
CA GLU A 85 2.46 19.18 -1.56
C GLU A 85 2.51 18.33 -0.29
N ARG A 86 1.35 17.96 0.27
CA ARG A 86 1.25 17.07 1.43
C ARG A 86 1.75 15.66 1.13
N ALA A 87 1.35 15.08 0.00
CA ALA A 87 1.79 13.76 -0.42
C ALA A 87 3.31 13.68 -0.60
N LYS A 88 3.95 14.72 -1.09
CA LYS A 88 5.42 14.80 -1.23
C LYS A 88 6.18 14.80 0.10
N MET A 89 5.53 15.11 1.21
CA MET A 89 6.15 15.04 2.54
C MET A 89 6.21 13.62 3.09
N ALA A 90 5.45 12.67 2.51
CA ALA A 90 5.49 11.27 2.92
C ALA A 90 6.87 10.66 2.62
N THR A 91 7.43 9.96 3.60
CA THR A 91 8.79 9.41 3.55
C THR A 91 8.90 8.08 2.83
N THR A 92 7.79 7.39 2.64
CA THR A 92 7.73 6.07 1.98
C THR A 92 7.56 6.17 0.47
N LEU A 93 7.22 7.34 -0.08
CA LEU A 93 6.97 7.52 -1.51
C LEU A 93 8.27 7.87 -2.27
N ASP A 94 8.63 7.05 -3.26
CA ASP A 94 9.75 7.36 -4.17
C ASP A 94 9.38 8.40 -5.22
N GLN A 95 8.10 8.49 -5.56
CA GLN A 95 7.57 9.46 -6.53
C GLN A 95 6.10 9.76 -6.24
N VAL A 96 5.67 10.98 -6.54
CA VAL A 96 4.25 11.38 -6.55
C VAL A 96 3.90 11.89 -7.94
N VAL A 97 2.82 11.36 -8.52
CA VAL A 97 2.31 11.75 -9.83
C VAL A 97 0.83 12.10 -9.75
N VAL A 98 0.37 13.00 -10.61
CA VAL A 98 -1.05 13.26 -10.82
C VAL A 98 -1.52 12.53 -12.07
N ALA A 99 -2.61 11.77 -11.96
CA ALA A 99 -3.22 11.05 -13.07
C ALA A 99 -4.55 11.71 -13.46
N THR A 100 -4.66 12.24 -14.66
CA THR A 100 -5.84 12.99 -15.11
C THR A 100 -6.17 12.73 -16.56
N ASP A 101 -7.43 12.91 -16.93
CA ASP A 101 -7.96 12.90 -18.29
C ASP A 101 -8.19 14.31 -18.85
N ASP A 102 -7.97 15.34 -18.07
CA ASP A 102 -8.27 16.73 -18.42
C ASP A 102 -6.98 17.57 -18.54
N GLU A 103 -6.81 18.24 -19.69
CA GLU A 103 -5.61 19.04 -19.97
C GLU A 103 -5.54 20.29 -19.06
N LYS A 104 -6.65 20.87 -18.61
CA LYS A 104 -6.62 22.04 -17.71
C LYS A 104 -6.04 21.65 -16.35
N ILE A 105 -6.40 20.45 -15.86
CA ILE A 105 -5.82 19.91 -14.63
C ILE A 105 -4.33 19.63 -14.88
N ALA A 106 -3.98 19.01 -16.01
CA ALA A 106 -2.61 18.68 -16.36
C ALA A 106 -1.70 19.93 -16.45
N GLU A 107 -2.15 20.98 -17.12
CA GLU A 107 -1.43 22.25 -17.23
C GLU A 107 -1.24 22.91 -15.85
N CYS A 108 -2.30 22.95 -15.05
CA CYS A 108 -2.23 23.45 -13.68
C CYS A 108 -1.19 22.68 -12.86
N CYS A 109 -1.19 21.34 -12.93
CA CYS A 109 -0.26 20.50 -12.20
C CYS A 109 1.19 20.66 -12.67
N ARG A 110 1.43 20.74 -13.98
CA ARG A 110 2.75 21.05 -14.54
C ARG A 110 3.25 22.43 -14.09
N GLY A 111 2.33 23.40 -13.96
CA GLY A 111 2.64 24.77 -13.54
C GLY A 111 3.24 24.87 -12.14
N PHE A 112 2.89 23.97 -11.20
CA PHE A 112 3.52 23.89 -9.88
C PHE A 112 4.57 22.76 -9.75
N GLY A 113 4.94 22.11 -10.86
CA GLY A 113 6.06 21.16 -10.93
C GLY A 113 5.69 19.71 -10.63
N ALA A 114 4.41 19.33 -10.66
CA ALA A 114 4.01 17.94 -10.52
C ALA A 114 4.26 17.16 -11.82
N ALA A 115 4.69 15.91 -11.68
CA ALA A 115 4.68 14.95 -12.77
C ALA A 115 3.24 14.55 -13.07
N VAL A 116 2.86 14.59 -14.35
CA VAL A 116 1.48 14.31 -14.79
C VAL A 116 1.47 13.12 -15.75
N ILE A 117 0.54 12.21 -15.55
CA ILE A 117 0.24 11.10 -16.44
C ILE A 117 -1.16 11.31 -17.01
N MET A 118 -1.27 11.46 -18.32
CA MET A 118 -2.58 11.50 -19.00
C MET A 118 -3.19 10.11 -19.03
N THR A 119 -4.44 10.01 -18.60
CA THR A 119 -5.21 8.75 -18.53
C THR A 119 -6.50 8.87 -19.33
N SER A 120 -7.14 7.74 -19.60
CA SER A 120 -8.39 7.70 -20.35
C SER A 120 -9.55 8.29 -19.54
N GLU A 121 -10.49 8.91 -20.25
CA GLU A 121 -11.79 9.30 -19.71
C GLU A 121 -12.65 8.07 -19.32
N SER A 122 -12.35 6.89 -19.91
CA SER A 122 -13.06 5.64 -19.64
C SER A 122 -12.79 5.05 -18.25
N CYS A 123 -11.79 5.55 -17.50
CA CYS A 123 -11.55 5.12 -16.13
C CYS A 123 -12.78 5.45 -15.25
N GLN A 124 -13.45 4.41 -14.76
CA GLN A 124 -14.70 4.57 -13.99
C GLN A 124 -14.45 5.09 -12.57
N ASN A 125 -13.29 4.74 -11.99
CA ASN A 125 -12.95 5.05 -10.60
C ASN A 125 -11.46 5.35 -10.42
N GLY A 126 -11.07 5.73 -9.20
CA GLY A 126 -9.69 6.06 -8.85
C GLY A 126 -8.73 4.89 -8.97
N THR A 127 -9.18 3.68 -8.65
CA THR A 127 -8.36 2.45 -8.72
C THR A 127 -7.99 2.10 -10.18
N GLU A 128 -8.94 2.18 -11.10
CA GLU A 128 -8.67 1.96 -12.53
C GLU A 128 -7.71 3.02 -13.10
N ARG A 129 -7.90 4.29 -12.71
CA ARG A 129 -7.02 5.38 -13.12
C ARG A 129 -5.61 5.20 -12.59
N CYS A 130 -5.45 4.74 -11.36
CA CYS A 130 -4.16 4.38 -10.80
C CYS A 130 -3.49 3.22 -11.56
N ASN A 131 -4.26 2.21 -11.97
CA ASN A 131 -3.74 1.11 -12.77
C ASN A 131 -3.25 1.57 -14.15
N GLU A 132 -4.04 2.39 -14.85
CA GLU A 132 -3.63 2.93 -16.16
C GLU A 132 -2.39 3.82 -16.03
N ALA A 133 -2.34 4.70 -15.03
CA ALA A 133 -1.18 5.54 -14.76
C ALA A 133 0.07 4.70 -14.46
N LEU A 134 -0.06 3.65 -13.65
CA LEU A 134 1.04 2.73 -13.35
C LEU A 134 1.62 2.08 -14.61
N GLN A 135 0.76 1.70 -15.58
CA GLN A 135 1.19 1.09 -16.84
C GLN A 135 1.98 2.05 -17.73
N LYS A 136 1.72 3.35 -17.61
CA LYS A 136 2.39 4.42 -18.38
C LYS A 136 3.68 4.93 -17.72
N LEU A 137 3.95 4.52 -16.48
CA LEU A 137 5.20 4.90 -15.79
C LEU A 137 6.37 4.07 -16.30
N GLU A 138 7.49 4.74 -16.62
CA GLU A 138 8.73 4.09 -17.07
C GLU A 138 9.36 3.22 -15.98
N LYS A 139 9.30 3.69 -14.75
CA LYS A 139 9.85 2.98 -13.59
C LYS A 139 8.88 1.92 -13.08
N LYS A 140 9.42 0.80 -12.63
CA LYS A 140 8.63 -0.26 -11.99
C LYS A 140 8.51 0.02 -10.50
N TYR A 141 7.29 -0.10 -9.98
CA TYR A 141 6.97 0.04 -8.57
C TYR A 141 6.36 -1.27 -8.03
N ASP A 142 6.49 -1.48 -6.74
CA ASP A 142 5.93 -2.64 -6.04
C ASP A 142 4.60 -2.30 -5.36
N VAL A 143 4.44 -1.04 -4.95
CA VAL A 143 3.24 -0.50 -4.28
C VAL A 143 2.79 0.76 -5.00
N VAL A 144 1.48 0.89 -5.16
CA VAL A 144 0.79 2.13 -5.57
C VAL A 144 -0.03 2.63 -4.39
N VAL A 145 0.08 3.90 -4.08
CA VAL A 145 -0.83 4.59 -3.15
C VAL A 145 -1.79 5.45 -3.96
N ASN A 146 -3.09 5.15 -3.85
CA ASN A 146 -4.17 5.99 -4.36
C ASN A 146 -4.46 7.09 -3.33
N ILE A 147 -4.04 8.30 -3.62
CA ILE A 147 -4.19 9.46 -2.75
C ILE A 147 -5.34 10.30 -3.30
N GLN A 148 -6.40 10.45 -2.52
CA GLN A 148 -7.58 11.20 -2.95
C GLN A 148 -7.23 12.67 -3.19
N GLY A 149 -7.48 13.16 -4.43
CA GLY A 149 -7.16 14.53 -4.83
C GLY A 149 -7.94 15.63 -4.11
N ASP A 150 -8.98 15.22 -3.37
CA ASP A 150 -9.87 16.08 -2.58
C ASP A 150 -9.60 16.08 -1.08
N GLU A 151 -8.45 15.54 -0.67
CA GLU A 151 -7.95 15.54 0.70
C GLU A 151 -6.76 16.54 0.85
N PRO A 152 -7.01 17.87 0.84
CA PRO A 152 -5.94 18.88 0.82
C PRO A 152 -5.13 18.93 2.11
N LEU A 153 -5.62 18.31 3.18
CA LEU A 153 -4.98 18.24 4.49
C LEU A 153 -4.51 16.83 4.87
N ILE A 154 -4.44 15.90 3.89
CA ILE A 154 -3.96 14.54 4.16
C ILE A 154 -2.63 14.56 4.91
N GLU A 155 -2.54 13.82 6.01
CA GLU A 155 -1.30 13.72 6.79
C GLU A 155 -0.33 12.74 6.13
N PRO A 156 0.94 13.15 5.91
CA PRO A 156 1.98 12.28 5.36
C PRO A 156 2.15 10.97 6.13
N GLU A 157 1.95 11.02 7.43
CA GLU A 157 2.05 9.88 8.35
C GLU A 157 0.98 8.82 8.08
N VAL A 158 -0.20 9.23 7.61
CA VAL A 158 -1.26 8.30 7.19
C VAL A 158 -0.84 7.57 5.93
N ILE A 159 -0.26 8.28 4.95
CA ILE A 159 0.31 7.70 3.73
C ILE A 159 1.40 6.68 4.09
N ASP A 160 2.35 7.10 4.91
CA ASP A 160 3.45 6.24 5.38
C ASP A 160 2.94 5.02 6.14
N GLY A 161 1.92 5.20 6.95
CA GLY A 161 1.31 4.15 7.76
C GLY A 161 0.71 3.02 6.92
N ILE A 162 -0.10 3.34 5.90
CA ILE A 162 -0.72 2.32 5.04
C ILE A 162 0.33 1.61 4.17
N VAL A 163 1.37 2.32 3.70
CA VAL A 163 2.46 1.70 2.96
C VAL A 163 3.21 0.69 3.82
N ARG A 164 3.62 1.08 5.03
CA ARG A 164 4.32 0.20 5.97
C ARG A 164 3.45 -1.00 6.37
N ALA A 165 2.15 -0.79 6.56
CA ALA A 165 1.21 -1.87 6.86
C ALA A 165 1.16 -2.91 5.73
N LEU A 166 1.10 -2.49 4.47
CA LEU A 166 1.13 -3.38 3.32
C LEU A 166 2.48 -4.10 3.18
N GLN A 167 3.59 -3.38 3.41
CA GLN A 167 4.93 -3.96 3.39
C GLN A 167 5.14 -5.02 4.48
N ALA A 168 4.54 -4.82 5.66
CA ALA A 168 4.64 -5.76 6.78
C ALA A 168 3.67 -6.95 6.69
N THR A 169 2.74 -6.96 5.73
CA THR A 169 1.67 -7.95 5.63
C THR A 169 1.71 -8.66 4.26
N PRO A 170 2.53 -9.72 4.10
CA PRO A 170 2.76 -10.38 2.81
C PRO A 170 1.52 -10.99 2.15
N ASP A 171 0.55 -11.41 2.94
CA ASP A 171 -0.70 -12.03 2.50
C ASP A 171 -1.84 -11.05 2.22
N ALA A 172 -1.64 -9.75 2.51
CA ALA A 172 -2.55 -8.70 2.08
C ALA A 172 -2.13 -8.14 0.71
N VAL A 173 -3.11 -7.86 -0.13
CA VAL A 173 -2.90 -7.21 -1.45
C VAL A 173 -3.24 -5.73 -1.43
N PHE A 174 -3.82 -5.29 -0.34
CA PHE A 174 -4.40 -3.97 -0.16
C PHE A 174 -4.23 -3.52 1.29
N SER A 175 -4.01 -2.24 1.53
CA SER A 175 -4.13 -1.65 2.85
C SER A 175 -4.82 -0.29 2.81
N THR A 176 -5.46 0.06 3.91
CA THR A 176 -6.19 1.32 4.08
C THR A 176 -6.14 1.78 5.53
N ALA A 177 -6.63 2.98 5.78
CA ALA A 177 -6.71 3.56 7.12
C ALA A 177 -8.16 3.77 7.56
N VAL A 178 -8.37 3.71 8.86
CA VAL A 178 -9.61 4.07 9.54
C VAL A 178 -9.31 5.02 10.69
N THR A 179 -10.28 5.83 11.04
CA THR A 179 -10.26 6.67 12.26
C THR A 179 -11.49 6.38 13.11
N SER A 180 -11.57 7.00 14.27
CA SER A 180 -12.76 6.88 15.11
C SER A 180 -13.95 7.60 14.47
N LEU A 181 -15.08 6.89 14.35
CA LEU A 181 -16.33 7.49 13.86
C LEU A 181 -16.93 8.40 14.93
N LYS A 182 -17.29 9.62 14.54
CA LYS A 182 -18.03 10.53 15.43
C LYS A 182 -19.49 10.09 15.55
N PRO A 183 -20.14 10.17 16.72
CA PRO A 183 -21.51 9.74 16.89
C PRO A 183 -22.51 10.39 15.93
N GLU A 184 -22.32 11.66 15.60
CA GLU A 184 -23.14 12.41 14.65
C GLU A 184 -23.08 11.86 13.22
N ASP A 185 -21.97 11.22 12.85
CA ASP A 185 -21.71 10.64 11.51
C ASP A 185 -22.26 9.20 11.39
N ALA A 186 -22.83 8.63 12.46
CA ALA A 186 -23.17 7.21 12.52
C ALA A 186 -24.12 6.77 11.40
N PHE A 187 -25.08 7.60 11.04
CA PHE A 187 -26.11 7.31 10.04
C PHE A 187 -25.90 8.01 8.69
N ASP A 188 -24.80 8.79 8.55
CA ASP A 188 -24.47 9.39 7.26
C ASP A 188 -23.92 8.31 6.30
N PRO A 189 -24.59 8.04 5.15
CA PRO A 189 -24.14 7.03 4.19
C PRO A 189 -22.86 7.44 3.43
N ASN A 190 -22.45 8.70 3.46
CA ASN A 190 -21.19 9.16 2.89
C ASN A 190 -20.00 8.85 3.82
N ARG A 191 -20.28 8.62 5.09
CA ARG A 191 -19.28 8.20 6.09
C ARG A 191 -19.24 6.68 6.15
N VAL A 192 -18.38 6.06 5.33
CA VAL A 192 -18.27 4.60 5.23
C VAL A 192 -17.68 4.01 6.51
N LYS A 193 -18.37 3.03 7.09
CA LYS A 193 -17.92 2.33 8.30
C LYS A 193 -17.14 1.09 7.92
N CYS A 194 -16.25 0.67 8.81
CA CYS A 194 -15.43 -0.52 8.64
C CYS A 194 -15.45 -1.36 9.90
N VAL A 195 -15.49 -2.67 9.76
CA VAL A 195 -15.22 -3.63 10.83
C VAL A 195 -13.99 -4.44 10.50
N VAL A 196 -13.18 -4.71 11.52
CA VAL A 196 -11.90 -5.42 11.39
C VAL A 196 -11.83 -6.62 12.31
N ASP A 197 -11.04 -7.61 11.93
CA ASP A 197 -10.73 -8.74 12.82
C ASP A 197 -9.67 -8.33 13.87
N THR A 198 -9.40 -9.23 14.82
CA THR A 198 -8.42 -9.00 15.90
C THR A 198 -6.98 -8.82 15.41
N ARG A 199 -6.71 -9.18 14.15
CA ARG A 199 -5.40 -8.99 13.51
C ARG A 199 -5.34 -7.73 12.65
N GLY A 200 -6.44 -6.95 12.60
CA GLY A 200 -6.57 -5.74 11.81
C GLY A 200 -6.76 -5.98 10.32
N TYR A 201 -7.39 -7.10 9.92
CA TYR A 201 -7.87 -7.27 8.55
C TYR A 201 -9.31 -6.80 8.44
N ALA A 202 -9.65 -6.18 7.32
CA ALA A 202 -11.02 -5.80 7.03
C ALA A 202 -11.92 -7.03 6.96
N VAL A 203 -13.03 -6.96 7.67
CA VAL A 203 -14.14 -7.96 7.60
C VAL A 203 -15.21 -7.47 6.64
N TYR A 204 -15.60 -6.19 6.75
CA TYR A 204 -16.60 -5.58 5.89
C TYR A 204 -16.54 -4.05 5.94
N PHE A 205 -17.03 -3.42 4.87
CA PHE A 205 -17.27 -1.98 4.78
C PHE A 205 -18.75 -1.75 4.45
N SER A 206 -19.34 -0.72 5.02
CA SER A 206 -20.75 -0.40 4.76
C SER A 206 -21.03 1.09 4.89
N ARG A 207 -21.97 1.57 4.07
CA ARG A 207 -22.61 2.89 4.26
C ARG A 207 -23.55 2.90 5.44
N GLY A 208 -24.12 1.74 5.81
CA GLY A 208 -24.88 1.56 7.03
C GLY A 208 -24.00 1.54 8.29
N LEU A 209 -24.61 1.74 9.46
CA LEU A 209 -23.89 1.61 10.73
C LEU A 209 -23.59 0.14 11.04
N ILE A 210 -22.33 -0.22 11.05
CA ILE A 210 -21.84 -1.55 11.43
C ILE A 210 -20.78 -1.44 12.54
N PRO A 211 -20.76 -2.40 13.52
CA PRO A 211 -21.79 -3.43 13.74
C PRO A 211 -23.12 -2.83 14.25
N TYR A 212 -24.23 -3.52 13.99
CA TYR A 212 -25.52 -3.13 14.53
C TYR A 212 -25.61 -3.44 16.03
N ASN A 213 -25.96 -2.45 16.82
CA ASN A 213 -26.21 -2.68 18.23
C ASN A 213 -27.63 -3.23 18.41
N LYS A 214 -27.76 -4.36 19.10
CA LYS A 214 -29.04 -5.05 19.36
C LYS A 214 -30.11 -4.15 20.03
N SER A 215 -29.70 -3.13 20.78
CA SER A 215 -30.60 -2.15 21.37
C SER A 215 -31.28 -1.20 20.39
N GLY A 216 -30.83 -1.18 19.12
CA GLY A 216 -31.29 -0.25 18.10
C GLY A 216 -30.72 1.17 18.24
N LYS A 217 -29.81 1.39 19.19
CA LYS A 217 -29.19 2.70 19.43
C LYS A 217 -27.69 2.65 19.18
N VAL A 218 -27.10 3.79 18.82
CA VAL A 218 -25.63 3.92 18.75
C VAL A 218 -25.07 3.71 20.16
N ASN A 219 -24.11 2.80 20.29
CA ASN A 219 -23.41 2.58 21.55
C ASN A 219 -22.22 3.56 21.65
N PRO A 220 -22.24 4.57 22.52
CA PRO A 220 -21.17 5.56 22.62
C PRO A 220 -19.85 4.97 23.14
N HIS A 221 -19.88 3.77 23.73
CA HIS A 221 -18.69 3.09 24.25
C HIS A 221 -18.08 2.08 23.25
N PHE A 222 -18.75 1.83 22.11
CA PHE A 222 -18.20 0.97 21.07
C PHE A 222 -17.31 1.79 20.12
N PRO A 223 -16.08 1.34 19.81
CA PRO A 223 -15.16 2.07 18.95
C PRO A 223 -15.52 1.87 17.48
N TYR A 224 -16.60 2.48 17.02
CA TYR A 224 -16.92 2.48 15.59
C TYR A 224 -15.80 3.10 14.77
N LEU A 225 -15.55 2.56 13.58
CA LEU A 225 -14.47 2.96 12.70
C LEU A 225 -15.02 3.59 11.42
N LEU A 226 -14.50 4.79 11.10
CA LEU A 226 -14.72 5.49 9.85
C LEU A 226 -13.60 5.14 8.88
N HIS A 227 -13.93 4.67 7.68
CA HIS A 227 -12.98 4.42 6.61
C HIS A 227 -12.49 5.73 6.00
N LEU A 228 -11.17 5.87 5.87
CA LEU A 228 -10.55 6.95 5.11
C LEU A 228 -10.35 6.50 3.66
N GLY A 229 -10.61 7.39 2.70
CA GLY A 229 -10.56 7.06 1.28
C GLY A 229 -9.18 6.72 0.73
N ILE A 230 -8.13 6.79 1.54
CA ILE A 230 -6.76 6.49 1.11
C ILE A 230 -6.48 4.99 1.09
N GLN A 231 -5.78 4.54 0.04
CA GLN A 231 -5.59 3.12 -0.22
C GLN A 231 -4.20 2.85 -0.78
N SER A 232 -3.57 1.75 -0.38
CA SER A 232 -2.36 1.25 -1.04
C SER A 232 -2.55 -0.16 -1.57
N TYR A 233 -1.97 -0.43 -2.75
CA TYR A 233 -2.14 -1.69 -3.47
C TYR A 233 -0.79 -2.33 -3.78
N ASP A 234 -0.72 -3.66 -3.68
CA ASP A 234 0.30 -4.43 -4.38
C ASP A 234 0.12 -4.26 -5.90
N THR A 235 1.17 -3.93 -6.62
CA THR A 235 1.07 -3.66 -8.07
C THR A 235 0.68 -4.88 -8.89
N LYS A 236 0.98 -6.10 -8.43
CA LYS A 236 0.54 -7.33 -9.10
C LYS A 236 -0.97 -7.49 -8.98
N PHE A 237 -1.50 -7.19 -7.79
CA PHE A 237 -2.95 -7.20 -7.57
C PHE A 237 -3.64 -6.08 -8.37
N LEU A 238 -3.10 -4.86 -8.34
CA LEU A 238 -3.70 -3.73 -9.05
C LEU A 238 -3.86 -4.00 -10.55
N LYS A 239 -2.95 -4.76 -11.16
CA LYS A 239 -3.04 -5.15 -12.58
C LYS A 239 -4.19 -6.10 -12.89
N ILE A 240 -4.54 -6.98 -11.94
CA ILE A 240 -5.65 -7.93 -12.13
C ILE A 240 -7.00 -7.36 -11.67
N TYR A 241 -7.00 -6.29 -10.89
CA TYR A 241 -8.21 -5.69 -10.35
C TYR A 241 -9.28 -5.32 -11.42
N PRO A 242 -8.92 -4.72 -12.58
CA PRO A 242 -9.90 -4.44 -13.63
C PRO A 242 -10.52 -5.69 -14.26
N GLU A 243 -9.80 -6.82 -14.25
CA GLU A 243 -10.26 -8.10 -14.80
C GLU A 243 -11.22 -8.84 -13.87
N LEU A 244 -11.25 -8.49 -12.58
CA LEU A 244 -12.19 -9.07 -11.64
C LEU A 244 -13.62 -8.63 -12.00
N PRO A 245 -14.60 -9.55 -12.01
CA PRO A 245 -15.98 -9.18 -12.27
C PRO A 245 -16.53 -8.30 -11.16
N PRO A 246 -17.49 -7.42 -11.45
CA PRO A 246 -18.27 -6.73 -10.43
C PRO A 246 -18.94 -7.74 -9.48
N THR A 247 -19.05 -7.39 -8.22
CA THR A 247 -19.57 -8.28 -7.18
C THR A 247 -20.85 -7.68 -6.55
N PRO A 248 -21.76 -8.52 -6.02
CA PRO A 248 -23.04 -8.06 -5.49
C PRO A 248 -22.92 -6.99 -4.40
N LEU A 249 -22.03 -7.18 -3.42
CA LEU A 249 -21.87 -6.22 -2.32
C LEU A 249 -21.22 -4.90 -2.80
N GLN A 250 -20.25 -5.01 -3.73
CA GLN A 250 -19.66 -3.83 -4.36
C GLN A 250 -20.73 -2.98 -5.05
N LEU A 251 -21.63 -3.61 -5.82
CA LEU A 251 -22.64 -2.91 -6.58
C LEU A 251 -23.72 -2.31 -5.67
N GLU A 252 -24.14 -3.02 -4.63
CA GLU A 252 -25.17 -2.56 -3.70
C GLU A 252 -24.69 -1.37 -2.85
N GLU A 253 -23.47 -1.47 -2.30
CA GLU A 253 -22.88 -0.43 -1.45
C GLU A 253 -22.17 0.68 -2.24
N ASP A 254 -21.93 0.48 -3.56
CA ASP A 254 -21.09 1.35 -4.39
C ASP A 254 -19.72 1.64 -3.72
N LEU A 255 -19.03 0.56 -3.33
CA LEU A 255 -17.74 0.57 -2.63
C LEU A 255 -16.73 -0.35 -3.30
N GLU A 256 -15.71 0.22 -3.95
CA GLU A 256 -14.66 -0.50 -4.70
C GLU A 256 -13.94 -1.59 -3.88
N GLN A 257 -13.70 -1.34 -2.60
CA GLN A 257 -12.99 -2.26 -1.70
C GLN A 257 -13.78 -3.55 -1.42
N LEU A 258 -15.10 -3.56 -1.59
CA LEU A 258 -15.89 -4.78 -1.43
C LEU A 258 -15.60 -5.79 -2.54
N LYS A 259 -15.30 -5.34 -3.77
CA LYS A 259 -14.86 -6.21 -4.86
C LYS A 259 -13.60 -7.01 -4.47
N VAL A 260 -12.70 -6.40 -3.70
CA VAL A 260 -11.48 -7.04 -3.20
C VAL A 260 -11.83 -8.16 -2.21
N LEU A 261 -12.67 -7.83 -1.20
CA LEU A 261 -13.07 -8.78 -0.16
C LEU A 261 -13.90 -9.94 -0.70
N GLU A 262 -14.87 -9.68 -1.57
CA GLU A 262 -15.73 -10.73 -2.15
C GLU A 262 -14.96 -11.69 -3.06
N ASN A 263 -13.86 -11.25 -3.68
CA ASN A 263 -12.95 -12.12 -4.42
C ASN A 263 -11.93 -12.86 -3.52
N GLY A 264 -12.09 -12.81 -2.19
CA GLY A 264 -11.29 -13.57 -1.23
C GLY A 264 -9.91 -13.00 -0.94
N TYR A 265 -9.62 -11.79 -1.40
CA TYR A 265 -8.35 -11.13 -1.09
C TYR A 265 -8.37 -10.46 0.28
N LYS A 266 -7.21 -10.35 0.91
CA LYS A 266 -7.05 -9.76 2.23
C LYS A 266 -6.64 -8.29 2.14
N MET A 267 -7.27 -7.50 3.00
CA MET A 267 -7.03 -6.07 3.13
C MET A 267 -6.58 -5.76 4.55
N LYS A 268 -5.39 -5.16 4.70
CA LYS A 268 -4.89 -4.70 5.99
C LYS A 268 -5.44 -3.32 6.32
N VAL A 269 -5.92 -3.13 7.54
CA VAL A 269 -6.45 -1.86 8.03
C VAL A 269 -5.59 -1.37 9.19
N ILE A 270 -5.24 -0.09 9.18
CA ILE A 270 -4.61 0.58 10.32
C ILE A 270 -5.57 1.62 10.90
N LYS A 271 -5.56 1.77 12.21
CA LYS A 271 -6.25 2.87 12.87
C LYS A 271 -5.29 4.04 13.06
N VAL A 272 -5.73 5.21 12.63
CA VAL A 272 -4.98 6.47 12.77
C VAL A 272 -5.79 7.50 13.54
N ASP A 273 -5.11 8.48 14.12
CA ASP A 273 -5.74 9.63 14.75
C ASP A 273 -5.68 10.81 13.76
N HIS A 274 -6.57 10.77 12.78
CA HIS A 274 -6.66 11.76 11.71
C HIS A 274 -8.12 12.17 11.50
N GLU A 275 -8.36 13.46 11.42
CA GLU A 275 -9.66 13.99 11.01
C GLU A 275 -9.74 13.98 9.47
N ALA A 276 -10.75 13.28 8.93
CA ALA A 276 -11.02 13.30 7.49
C ALA A 276 -11.53 14.70 7.09
N HIS A 277 -10.78 15.36 6.21
CA HIS A 277 -11.08 16.71 5.71
C HIS A 277 -11.32 16.71 4.20
N GLY A 278 -12.10 15.74 3.73
CA GLY A 278 -12.50 15.68 2.31
C GLY A 278 -13.35 16.89 1.91
N VAL A 279 -13.08 17.41 0.72
CA VAL A 279 -13.86 18.49 0.09
C VAL A 279 -14.80 17.88 -0.94
N ASP A 280 -16.08 17.87 -0.69
CA ASP A 280 -17.09 17.34 -1.61
C ASP A 280 -18.01 18.43 -2.19
N THR A 281 -18.14 19.52 -1.46
CA THR A 281 -19.03 20.64 -1.82
C THR A 281 -18.29 21.98 -1.70
N PRO A 282 -18.82 23.08 -2.30
CA PRO A 282 -18.27 24.42 -2.09
C PRO A 282 -18.21 24.85 -0.61
N GLU A 283 -19.19 24.44 0.19
CA GLU A 283 -19.26 24.75 1.62
C GLU A 283 -18.12 24.09 2.41
N ASP A 284 -17.61 22.94 1.94
CA ASP A 284 -16.47 22.29 2.57
C ASP A 284 -15.19 23.08 2.33
N VAL A 285 -15.07 23.81 1.22
CA VAL A 285 -13.94 24.72 0.95
C VAL A 285 -13.83 25.78 2.04
N GLU A 286 -14.94 26.41 2.38
CA GLU A 286 -14.97 27.47 3.41
C GLU A 286 -14.58 26.92 4.79
N LYS A 287 -15.10 25.72 5.14
CA LYS A 287 -14.74 25.03 6.40
C LYS A 287 -13.24 24.73 6.48
N ILE A 288 -12.68 24.22 5.38
CA ILE A 288 -11.25 23.91 5.32
C ILE A 288 -10.39 25.18 5.39
N GLU A 289 -10.77 26.23 4.69
CA GLU A 289 -10.06 27.50 4.78
C GLU A 289 -10.08 28.08 6.19
N GLN A 290 -11.23 28.02 6.88
CA GLN A 290 -11.34 28.43 8.26
C GLN A 290 -10.41 27.58 9.16
N PHE A 291 -10.48 26.26 9.04
CA PHE A 291 -9.63 25.32 9.79
C PHE A 291 -8.13 25.59 9.57
N MET A 292 -7.73 25.86 8.32
CA MET A 292 -6.34 26.16 7.98
C MET A 292 -5.88 27.48 8.58
N ARG A 293 -6.75 28.52 8.60
CA ARG A 293 -6.42 29.81 9.24
C ARG A 293 -6.24 29.66 10.75
N GLU A 294 -7.14 28.91 11.40
CA GLU A 294 -7.10 28.68 12.86
C GLU A 294 -5.84 27.93 13.30
N ARG A 295 -5.32 27.04 12.44
CA ARG A 295 -4.12 26.22 12.73
C ARG A 295 -2.85 26.74 12.06
N ASN A 296 -2.86 27.93 11.45
CA ASN A 296 -1.73 28.51 10.71
C ASN A 296 -1.13 27.60 9.63
N PHE A 297 -1.97 26.81 8.95
CA PHE A 297 -1.61 26.04 7.75
C PHE A 297 -1.66 26.96 6.51
N LEU A 298 -0.67 27.84 6.34
CA LEU A 298 -0.62 28.76 5.20
C LEU A 298 0.16 28.18 4.01
#